data_a00529f67d975455dd1c91fb4e5a510c
#
_entry.id   a00529f67d975455dd1c91fb4e5a510c
#
_cell.length_a   1.000
_cell.length_b   1.000
_cell.length_c   1.000
_cell.angle_alpha   90.00
_cell.angle_beta   90.00
_cell.angle_gamma   90.00
#
_symmetry.space_group_name_H-M   'P 1'
#
loop_
_entity.id
_entity.type
_entity.pdbx_description
1 polymer ?
#
loop_
_entity_poly.entity_id
_entity_poly.type
_entity_poly.pdbx_seq_one_letter_code
_entity_poly.pdbx_strand_id
1 'polypeptide(L)'
;KTRNAIIFSPHPRAKEATNKAADIVLQAAIAAGAPKDLIGWIDQPSVELSNALMHHPDINLILATGGPGMVKAAYSSGKPAIGVGAGNTPVVIDETADIKRAVASVLMSKTFDNGVICASEQSVVVVDSVYDAVRERFASHGGYMLQGQELKAVQNVILKNGALNAAIVGQPAY
;
A
#
# COMPACT_ATOMS: atom_id res chain seq x y z
N LYS A 1 -16.24 -10.83 12.66
CA LYS A 1 -15.55 -11.87 13.46
C LYS A 1 -15.22 -11.40 14.87
N THR A 2 -14.90 -10.12 15.05
CA THR A 2 -14.43 -9.55 16.34
C THR A 2 -15.56 -8.92 17.16
N ARG A 3 -16.74 -8.72 16.58
CA ARG A 3 -17.90 -8.02 17.19
C ARG A 3 -17.63 -6.56 17.55
N ASN A 4 -16.71 -5.92 16.85
CA ASN A 4 -16.42 -4.50 17.00
C ASN A 4 -17.15 -3.70 15.94
N ALA A 5 -17.61 -2.50 16.31
CA ALA A 5 -17.95 -1.47 15.33
C ALA A 5 -16.68 -0.85 14.74
N ILE A 6 -16.81 -0.23 13.57
CA ILE A 6 -15.68 0.41 12.88
C ILE A 6 -16.10 1.77 12.32
N ILE A 7 -15.19 2.74 12.38
CA ILE A 7 -15.33 4.03 11.73
C ILE A 7 -14.18 4.20 10.75
N PHE A 8 -14.51 4.45 9.48
CA PHE A 8 -13.51 4.72 8.44
C PHE A 8 -13.21 6.22 8.34
N SER A 9 -11.92 6.56 8.31
CA SER A 9 -11.42 7.87 7.90
C SER A 9 -10.69 7.71 6.56
N PRO A 10 -11.37 7.87 5.42
CA PRO A 10 -10.80 7.60 4.11
C PRO A 10 -9.78 8.66 3.70
N HIS A 11 -8.90 8.30 2.78
CA HIS A 11 -8.06 9.30 2.12
C HIS A 11 -8.93 10.27 1.30
N PRO A 12 -8.70 11.60 1.34
CA PRO A 12 -9.54 12.59 0.66
C PRO A 12 -9.80 12.32 -0.83
N ARG A 13 -8.80 11.80 -1.55
CA ARG A 13 -8.92 11.46 -2.99
C ARG A 13 -9.72 10.18 -3.26
N ALA A 14 -9.87 9.31 -2.27
CA ALA A 14 -10.57 8.02 -2.41
C ALA A 14 -11.88 7.98 -1.61
N LYS A 15 -12.30 9.09 -1.00
CA LYS A 15 -13.42 9.13 -0.06
C LYS A 15 -14.71 8.56 -0.64
N GLU A 16 -15.05 8.90 -1.87
CA GLU A 16 -16.29 8.46 -2.51
C GLU A 16 -16.34 6.95 -2.70
N ALA A 17 -15.25 6.37 -3.26
CA ALA A 17 -15.15 4.94 -3.47
C ALA A 17 -15.11 4.18 -2.14
N THR A 18 -14.34 4.68 -1.15
CA THR A 18 -14.22 4.06 0.17
C THR A 18 -15.54 4.09 0.93
N ASN A 19 -16.22 5.25 0.97
CA ASN A 19 -17.49 5.39 1.66
C ASN A 19 -18.60 4.56 0.98
N LYS A 20 -18.59 4.50 -0.36
CA LYS A 20 -19.54 3.64 -1.08
C LYS A 20 -19.30 2.15 -0.82
N ALA A 21 -18.04 1.72 -0.75
CA ALA A 21 -17.71 0.36 -0.36
C ALA A 21 -18.16 0.03 1.07
N ALA A 22 -17.93 0.95 2.01
CA ALA A 22 -18.37 0.82 3.40
C ALA A 22 -19.91 0.72 3.49
N ASP A 23 -20.65 1.55 2.74
CA ASP A 23 -22.12 1.50 2.66
C ASP A 23 -22.61 0.14 2.12
N ILE A 24 -22.03 -0.36 1.04
CA ILE A 24 -22.41 -1.68 0.48
C ILE A 24 -22.23 -2.80 1.52
N VAL A 25 -21.09 -2.80 2.22
CA VAL A 25 -20.82 -3.78 3.27
C VAL A 25 -21.79 -3.63 4.45
N LEU A 26 -22.08 -2.38 4.85
CA LEU A 26 -23.05 -2.11 5.92
C LEU A 26 -24.45 -2.61 5.56
N GLN A 27 -24.95 -2.32 4.35
CA GLN A 27 -26.27 -2.78 3.91
C GLN A 27 -26.35 -4.31 3.88
N ALA A 28 -25.32 -4.99 3.40
CA ALA A 28 -25.25 -6.44 3.43
C ALA A 28 -25.25 -6.99 4.88
N ALA A 29 -24.52 -6.35 5.79
CA ALA A 29 -24.49 -6.72 7.19
C ALA A 29 -25.86 -6.54 7.87
N ILE A 30 -26.55 -5.41 7.61
CA ILE A 30 -27.89 -5.12 8.13
C ILE A 30 -28.89 -6.17 7.61
N ALA A 31 -28.84 -6.52 6.33
CA ALA A 31 -29.68 -7.57 5.75
C ALA A 31 -29.45 -8.94 6.40
N ALA A 32 -28.24 -9.18 6.93
CA ALA A 32 -27.90 -10.37 7.71
C ALA A 32 -28.16 -10.24 9.22
N GLY A 33 -28.84 -9.18 9.68
CA GLY A 33 -29.23 -8.98 11.07
C GLY A 33 -28.23 -8.20 11.93
N ALA A 34 -27.26 -7.52 11.35
CA ALA A 34 -26.34 -6.67 12.11
C ALA A 34 -27.01 -5.33 12.52
N PRO A 35 -26.53 -4.70 13.63
CA PRO A 35 -26.95 -3.36 13.98
C PRO A 35 -26.64 -2.34 12.88
N LYS A 36 -27.53 -1.37 12.70
CA LYS A 36 -27.39 -0.32 11.67
C LYS A 36 -26.16 0.59 11.88
N ASP A 37 -25.69 0.69 13.11
CA ASP A 37 -24.58 1.57 13.49
C ASP A 37 -23.23 0.78 13.58
N LEU A 38 -23.13 -0.38 12.94
CA LEU A 38 -21.94 -1.24 12.99
C LEU A 38 -20.76 -0.64 12.23
N ILE A 39 -21.03 0.06 11.13
CA ILE A 39 -20.01 0.67 10.28
C ILE A 39 -20.36 2.14 10.07
N GLY A 40 -19.44 3.03 10.39
CA GLY A 40 -19.52 4.45 10.11
C GLY A 40 -18.34 4.94 9.27
N TRP A 41 -18.42 6.15 8.76
CA TRP A 41 -17.34 6.78 8.02
C TRP A 41 -17.39 8.30 8.12
N ILE A 42 -16.27 8.94 7.80
CA ILE A 42 -16.17 10.40 7.69
C ILE A 42 -16.43 10.81 6.24
N ASP A 43 -17.47 11.62 6.00
CA ASP A 43 -17.83 12.11 4.66
C ASP A 43 -16.84 13.14 4.13
N GLN A 44 -16.31 13.99 5.00
CA GLN A 44 -15.34 15.03 4.65
C GLN A 44 -14.05 14.83 5.48
N PRO A 45 -13.18 13.91 5.04
CA PRO A 45 -11.96 13.60 5.78
C PRO A 45 -10.99 14.78 5.79
N SER A 46 -10.47 15.08 6.97
CA SER A 46 -9.40 16.05 7.18
C SER A 46 -8.39 15.54 8.21
N VAL A 47 -7.24 16.18 8.30
CA VAL A 47 -6.22 15.85 9.30
C VAL A 47 -6.78 16.10 10.70
N GLU A 48 -7.50 17.19 10.90
CA GLU A 48 -8.11 17.57 12.17
C GLU A 48 -9.14 16.55 12.63
N LEU A 49 -10.04 16.14 11.74
CA LEU A 49 -11.05 15.11 12.05
C LEU A 49 -10.42 13.74 12.33
N SER A 50 -9.39 13.37 11.56
CA SER A 50 -8.66 12.13 11.81
C SER A 50 -7.97 12.14 13.18
N ASN A 51 -7.35 13.27 13.55
CA ASN A 51 -6.76 13.44 14.87
C ASN A 51 -7.82 13.42 15.98
N ALA A 52 -8.94 14.11 15.80
CA ALA A 52 -10.04 14.10 16.76
C ALA A 52 -10.57 12.68 16.99
N LEU A 53 -10.73 11.90 15.91
CA LEU A 53 -11.16 10.51 15.97
C LEU A 53 -10.15 9.64 16.74
N MET A 54 -8.85 9.78 16.45
CA MET A 54 -7.80 9.03 17.13
C MET A 54 -7.76 9.30 18.66
N HIS A 55 -8.16 10.49 19.09
CA HIS A 55 -8.18 10.86 20.52
C HIS A 55 -9.56 10.70 21.16
N HIS A 56 -10.59 10.35 20.40
CA HIS A 56 -11.95 10.25 20.94
C HIS A 56 -12.05 9.16 22.03
N PRO A 57 -12.69 9.43 23.19
CA PRO A 57 -12.72 8.49 24.32
C PRO A 57 -13.30 7.11 23.95
N ASP A 58 -14.28 7.06 23.05
CA ASP A 58 -14.95 5.82 22.66
C ASP A 58 -14.19 5.02 21.60
N ILE A 59 -13.07 5.52 21.07
CA ILE A 59 -12.20 4.74 20.18
C ILE A 59 -11.20 3.95 21.03
N ASN A 60 -11.26 2.64 20.93
CA ASN A 60 -10.43 1.73 21.73
C ASN A 60 -9.23 1.16 20.97
N LEU A 61 -9.29 1.14 19.63
CA LEU A 61 -8.20 0.62 18.78
C LEU A 61 -8.14 1.44 17.50
N ILE A 62 -6.93 1.79 17.10
CA ILE A 62 -6.64 2.48 15.84
C ILE A 62 -5.96 1.52 14.88
N LEU A 63 -6.50 1.39 13.66
CA LEU A 63 -5.84 0.73 12.54
C LEU A 63 -5.43 1.82 11.54
N ALA A 64 -4.15 2.16 11.52
CA ALA A 64 -3.63 3.24 10.67
C ALA A 64 -2.80 2.66 9.51
N THR A 65 -3.29 2.86 8.28
CA THR A 65 -2.52 2.54 7.07
C THR A 65 -2.26 3.82 6.31
N GLY A 66 -1.00 4.16 6.10
CA GLY A 66 -0.68 5.40 5.41
C GLY A 66 0.79 5.79 5.51
N GLY A 67 1.08 7.05 5.24
CA GLY A 67 2.43 7.59 5.33
C GLY A 67 2.97 7.63 6.77
N PRO A 68 4.31 7.80 6.94
CA PRO A 68 4.96 7.80 8.25
C PRO A 68 4.34 8.76 9.27
N GLY A 69 3.85 9.92 8.81
CA GLY A 69 3.18 10.92 9.66
C GLY A 69 1.89 10.41 10.30
N MET A 70 1.05 9.71 9.52
CA MET A 70 -0.19 9.11 10.01
C MET A 70 0.08 8.01 11.03
N VAL A 71 1.04 7.14 10.74
CA VAL A 71 1.43 6.05 11.65
C VAL A 71 1.99 6.61 12.96
N LYS A 72 2.84 7.63 12.87
CA LYS A 72 3.37 8.33 14.04
C LYS A 72 2.24 8.96 14.89
N ALA A 73 1.28 9.64 14.25
CA ALA A 73 0.13 10.23 14.93
C ALA A 73 -0.70 9.16 15.66
N ALA A 74 -0.97 8.02 15.01
CA ALA A 74 -1.70 6.92 15.61
C ALA A 74 -1.00 6.38 16.86
N TYR A 75 0.30 6.11 16.80
CA TYR A 75 1.06 5.64 17.96
C TYR A 75 1.23 6.70 19.07
N SER A 76 1.17 7.98 18.71
CA SER A 76 1.27 9.09 19.68
C SER A 76 -0.08 9.50 20.29
N SER A 77 -1.18 8.85 19.88
CA SER A 77 -2.53 9.18 20.38
C SER A 77 -2.78 8.75 21.84
N GLY A 78 -1.90 7.94 22.41
CA GLY A 78 -2.08 7.35 23.75
C GLY A 78 -3.05 6.15 23.76
N LYS A 79 -3.50 5.68 22.60
CA LYS A 79 -4.39 4.52 22.46
C LYS A 79 -3.68 3.32 21.82
N PRO A 80 -4.18 2.10 22.03
CA PRO A 80 -3.73 0.95 21.27
C PRO A 80 -3.83 1.23 19.77
N ALA A 81 -2.74 1.04 19.04
CA ALA A 81 -2.68 1.30 17.61
C ALA A 81 -1.90 0.20 16.88
N ILE A 82 -2.39 -0.17 15.70
CA ILE A 82 -1.69 -1.02 14.73
C ILE A 82 -1.44 -0.14 13.51
N GLY A 83 -0.18 0.24 13.31
CA GLY A 83 0.22 1.14 12.22
C GLY A 83 1.01 0.39 11.15
N VAL A 84 0.65 0.63 9.89
CA VAL A 84 1.36 0.13 8.72
C VAL A 84 1.74 1.33 7.85
N GLY A 85 3.04 1.59 7.78
CA GLY A 85 3.61 2.68 6.99
C GLY A 85 4.21 2.23 5.67
N ALA A 86 5.11 3.05 5.13
CA ALA A 86 5.90 2.71 3.96
C ALA A 86 6.80 1.51 4.27
N GLY A 87 6.82 0.55 3.35
CA GLY A 87 7.66 -0.64 3.42
C GLY A 87 8.49 -0.80 2.15
N ASN A 88 9.47 -1.69 2.22
CA ASN A 88 10.19 -2.21 1.08
C ASN A 88 10.07 -3.74 1.14
N THR A 89 9.19 -4.29 0.32
CA THR A 89 8.88 -5.72 0.31
C THR A 89 9.94 -6.46 -0.48
N PRO A 90 10.82 -7.26 0.15
CA PRO A 90 11.79 -8.09 -0.55
C PRO A 90 11.15 -9.40 -0.99
N VAL A 91 11.61 -9.94 -2.11
CA VAL A 91 11.41 -11.33 -2.49
C VAL A 91 12.76 -12.02 -2.61
N VAL A 92 12.84 -13.25 -2.15
CA VAL A 92 14.05 -14.08 -2.27
C VAL A 92 13.80 -15.17 -3.30
N ILE A 93 14.72 -15.30 -4.26
CA ILE A 93 14.71 -16.37 -5.27
C ILE A 93 15.98 -17.20 -5.07
N ASP A 94 15.79 -18.45 -4.68
CA ASP A 94 16.87 -19.43 -4.49
C ASP A 94 16.89 -20.48 -5.62
N GLU A 95 17.81 -21.42 -5.54
CA GLU A 95 18.00 -22.48 -6.51
C GLU A 95 16.86 -23.50 -6.58
N THR A 96 15.96 -23.51 -5.61
CA THR A 96 14.79 -24.41 -5.58
C THR A 96 13.58 -23.80 -6.28
N ALA A 97 13.64 -22.51 -6.62
CA ALA A 97 12.54 -21.78 -7.23
C ALA A 97 12.30 -22.17 -8.69
N ASP A 98 11.04 -22.26 -9.11
CA ASP A 98 10.67 -22.16 -10.52
C ASP A 98 10.89 -20.73 -11.00
N ILE A 99 12.06 -20.46 -11.58
CA ILE A 99 12.49 -19.12 -12.00
C ILE A 99 11.48 -18.47 -12.94
N LYS A 100 10.90 -19.23 -13.88
CA LYS A 100 9.90 -18.71 -14.82
C LYS A 100 8.67 -18.17 -14.08
N ARG A 101 8.14 -18.96 -13.15
CA ARG A 101 6.98 -18.61 -12.35
C ARG A 101 7.29 -17.47 -11.38
N ALA A 102 8.44 -17.51 -10.71
CA ALA A 102 8.86 -16.49 -9.76
C ALA A 102 8.94 -15.11 -10.42
N VAL A 103 9.66 -14.99 -11.55
CA VAL A 103 9.80 -13.73 -12.28
C VAL A 103 8.45 -13.23 -12.81
N ALA A 104 7.63 -14.12 -13.39
CA ALA A 104 6.31 -13.74 -13.88
C ALA A 104 5.41 -13.21 -12.74
N SER A 105 5.46 -13.85 -11.57
CA SER A 105 4.70 -13.41 -10.39
C SER A 105 5.16 -12.06 -9.87
N VAL A 106 6.47 -11.83 -9.77
CA VAL A 106 7.04 -10.53 -9.34
C VAL A 106 6.63 -9.42 -10.30
N LEU A 107 6.76 -9.63 -11.62
CA LEU A 107 6.38 -8.64 -12.63
C LEU A 107 4.88 -8.33 -12.57
N MET A 108 4.04 -9.35 -12.49
CA MET A 108 2.58 -9.19 -12.38
C MET A 108 2.20 -8.41 -11.11
N SER A 109 2.81 -8.74 -9.98
CA SER A 109 2.59 -8.05 -8.71
C SER A 109 3.07 -6.61 -8.76
N LYS A 110 4.28 -6.37 -9.26
CA LYS A 110 4.88 -5.03 -9.27
C LYS A 110 4.23 -4.08 -10.27
N THR A 111 3.76 -4.59 -11.41
CA THR A 111 3.10 -3.76 -12.43
C THR A 111 1.61 -3.54 -12.17
N PHE A 112 1.02 -4.32 -11.25
CA PHE A 112 -0.37 -4.12 -10.84
C PHE A 112 -0.56 -2.70 -10.28
N ASP A 113 -1.61 -2.03 -10.73
CA ASP A 113 -1.94 -0.65 -10.32
C ASP A 113 -0.75 0.33 -10.44
N ASN A 114 0.04 0.21 -11.52
CA ASN A 114 1.24 1.01 -11.76
C ASN A 114 2.24 1.04 -10.58
N GLY A 115 2.33 -0.06 -9.83
CA GLY A 115 3.26 -0.20 -8.72
C GLY A 115 2.91 0.57 -7.44
N VAL A 116 1.67 1.05 -7.31
CA VAL A 116 1.23 1.83 -6.14
C VAL A 116 0.97 0.93 -4.91
N ILE A 117 0.71 -0.35 -5.12
CA ILE A 117 0.41 -1.29 -4.03
C ILE A 117 1.62 -1.47 -3.12
N CYS A 118 1.45 -1.20 -1.83
CA CYS A 118 2.50 -1.30 -0.80
C CYS A 118 3.02 -2.74 -0.59
N ALA A 119 2.23 -3.76 -0.92
CA ALA A 119 2.58 -5.17 -0.81
C ALA A 119 3.34 -5.71 -2.02
N SER A 120 3.46 -4.94 -3.13
CA SER A 120 4.24 -5.38 -4.30
C SER A 120 5.73 -5.39 -4.00
N GLU A 121 6.44 -6.33 -4.61
CA GLU A 121 7.88 -6.49 -4.42
C GLU A 121 8.64 -5.26 -4.89
N GLN A 122 9.58 -4.80 -4.07
CA GLN A 122 10.40 -3.61 -4.35
C GLN A 122 11.87 -3.93 -4.48
N SER A 123 12.30 -5.08 -3.97
CA SER A 123 13.64 -5.61 -4.13
C SER A 123 13.58 -7.11 -4.37
N VAL A 124 14.49 -7.60 -5.22
CA VAL A 124 14.63 -9.02 -5.53
C VAL A 124 16.03 -9.44 -5.09
N VAL A 125 16.08 -10.31 -4.09
CA VAL A 125 17.32 -10.91 -3.60
C VAL A 125 17.45 -12.28 -4.26
N VAL A 126 18.53 -12.49 -5.01
CA VAL A 126 18.73 -13.69 -5.81
C VAL A 126 20.00 -14.38 -5.34
N VAL A 127 19.92 -15.69 -5.09
CA VAL A 127 21.10 -16.51 -4.81
C VAL A 127 22.00 -16.55 -6.04
N ASP A 128 23.30 -16.44 -5.83
CA ASP A 128 24.31 -16.28 -6.88
C ASP A 128 24.23 -17.36 -7.97
N SER A 129 23.99 -18.60 -7.59
CA SER A 129 23.91 -19.75 -8.52
C SER A 129 22.80 -19.63 -9.57
N VAL A 130 21.76 -18.83 -9.34
CA VAL A 130 20.62 -18.62 -10.26
C VAL A 130 20.50 -17.18 -10.75
N TYR A 131 21.41 -16.30 -10.37
CA TYR A 131 21.35 -14.87 -10.65
C TYR A 131 21.22 -14.55 -12.14
N ASP A 132 22.08 -15.11 -12.98
CA ASP A 132 22.06 -14.85 -14.42
C ASP A 132 20.78 -15.34 -15.08
N ALA A 133 20.29 -16.51 -14.70
CA ALA A 133 19.04 -17.07 -15.22
C ALA A 133 17.82 -16.20 -14.84
N VAL A 134 17.80 -15.69 -13.61
CA VAL A 134 16.75 -14.77 -13.15
C VAL A 134 16.80 -13.45 -13.92
N ARG A 135 17.99 -12.88 -14.08
CA ARG A 135 18.19 -11.63 -14.81
C ARG A 135 17.77 -11.72 -16.27
N GLU A 136 18.17 -12.82 -16.95
CA GLU A 136 17.77 -13.10 -18.33
C GLU A 136 16.25 -13.28 -18.45
N ARG A 137 15.64 -13.92 -17.47
CA ARG A 137 14.20 -14.12 -17.42
C ARG A 137 13.45 -12.80 -17.24
N PHE A 138 13.92 -11.89 -16.39
CA PHE A 138 13.35 -10.53 -16.29
C PHE A 138 13.40 -9.81 -17.63
N ALA A 139 14.57 -9.81 -18.31
CA ALA A 139 14.72 -9.17 -19.62
C ALA A 139 13.76 -9.76 -20.67
N SER A 140 13.63 -11.09 -20.74
CA SER A 140 12.73 -11.76 -21.68
C SER A 140 11.23 -11.52 -21.41
N HIS A 141 10.88 -11.02 -20.23
CA HIS A 141 9.49 -10.70 -19.84
C HIS A 141 9.23 -9.18 -19.79
N GLY A 142 10.07 -8.38 -20.42
CA GLY A 142 9.89 -6.92 -20.52
C GLY A 142 10.49 -6.11 -19.39
N GLY A 143 11.21 -6.74 -18.44
CA GLY A 143 11.99 -6.03 -17.45
C GLY A 143 13.22 -5.38 -18.08
N TYR A 144 13.49 -4.12 -17.74
CA TYR A 144 14.66 -3.40 -18.22
C TYR A 144 15.58 -3.02 -17.05
N MET A 145 16.86 -3.39 -17.17
CA MET A 145 17.87 -3.14 -16.14
C MET A 145 18.56 -1.82 -16.39
N LEU A 146 18.16 -0.77 -15.68
CA LEU A 146 18.75 0.56 -15.78
C LEU A 146 20.22 0.55 -15.35
N GLN A 147 21.10 1.22 -16.09
CA GLN A 147 22.53 1.29 -15.79
C GLN A 147 23.09 2.71 -16.03
N GLY A 148 24.15 3.05 -15.28
CA GLY A 148 24.93 4.24 -15.50
C GLY A 148 24.12 5.54 -15.58
N GLN A 149 24.13 6.20 -16.75
CA GLN A 149 23.43 7.46 -16.95
C GLN A 149 21.91 7.33 -17.01
N GLU A 150 21.38 6.19 -17.45
CA GLU A 150 19.93 5.92 -17.47
C GLU A 150 19.36 5.93 -16.05
N LEU A 151 20.06 5.31 -15.11
CA LEU A 151 19.67 5.32 -13.70
C LEU A 151 19.57 6.75 -13.15
N LYS A 152 20.55 7.62 -13.49
CA LYS A 152 20.51 9.04 -13.09
C LYS A 152 19.35 9.80 -13.74
N ALA A 153 19.06 9.53 -15.00
CA ALA A 153 17.94 10.14 -15.70
C ALA A 153 16.61 9.78 -15.05
N VAL A 154 16.40 8.49 -14.74
CA VAL A 154 15.21 8.04 -14.03
C VAL A 154 15.12 8.59 -12.61
N GLN A 155 16.23 8.64 -11.87
CA GLN A 155 16.25 9.27 -10.54
C GLN A 155 15.80 10.73 -10.57
N ASN A 156 16.19 11.50 -11.59
CA ASN A 156 15.78 12.91 -11.75
C ASN A 156 14.27 13.07 -12.05
N VAL A 157 13.64 12.06 -12.62
CA VAL A 157 12.17 12.03 -12.81
C VAL A 157 11.46 11.64 -11.52
N ILE A 158 11.99 10.63 -10.82
CA ILE A 158 11.39 10.08 -9.61
C ILE A 158 11.53 11.05 -8.43
N LEU A 159 12.66 11.75 -8.33
CA LEU A 159 12.96 12.63 -7.19
C LEU A 159 12.92 14.10 -7.61
N LYS A 160 12.21 14.92 -6.85
CA LYS A 160 12.23 16.38 -6.91
C LYS A 160 12.62 16.93 -5.55
N ASN A 161 13.70 17.71 -5.49
CA ASN A 161 14.18 18.33 -4.25
C ASN A 161 14.40 17.31 -3.10
N GLY A 162 14.90 16.12 -3.43
CA GLY A 162 15.17 15.06 -2.46
C GLY A 162 13.93 14.29 -1.97
N ALA A 163 12.73 14.59 -2.48
CA ALA A 163 11.48 13.90 -2.17
C ALA A 163 10.90 13.22 -3.41
N LEU A 164 10.01 12.26 -3.19
CA LEU A 164 9.28 11.60 -4.28
C LEU A 164 8.48 12.63 -5.08
N ASN A 165 8.62 12.58 -6.41
CA ASN A 165 7.82 13.39 -7.33
C ASN A 165 6.37 12.89 -7.36
N ALA A 166 5.47 13.61 -6.70
CA ALA A 166 4.06 13.22 -6.61
C ALA A 166 3.34 13.12 -7.97
N ALA A 167 3.87 13.77 -9.01
CA ALA A 167 3.25 13.77 -10.33
C ALA A 167 3.34 12.42 -11.05
N ILE A 168 4.32 11.57 -10.69
CA ILE A 168 4.49 10.25 -11.32
C ILE A 168 3.74 9.13 -10.59
N VAL A 169 3.20 9.39 -9.41
CA VAL A 169 2.51 8.36 -8.62
C VAL A 169 1.26 7.89 -9.36
N GLY A 170 1.17 6.60 -9.62
CA GLY A 170 0.08 5.98 -10.37
C GLY A 170 0.16 6.14 -11.88
N GLN A 171 1.23 6.74 -12.41
CA GLN A 171 1.47 6.81 -13.85
C GLN A 171 2.18 5.55 -14.35
N PRO A 172 1.93 5.12 -15.58
CA PRO A 172 2.68 4.02 -16.19
C PRO A 172 4.16 4.40 -16.38
N ALA A 173 5.04 3.40 -16.43
CA ALA A 173 6.47 3.60 -16.54
C ALA A 173 6.97 3.91 -17.97
N TYR A 174 6.08 4.02 -18.95
CA TYR A 174 6.40 4.31 -20.36
C TYR A 174 5.85 5.68 -20.78
#